data_e60ab4c4558a0e34f7763b59488b3f1b
#
_entry.id   e60ab4c4558a0e34f7763b59488b3f1b
#
_cell.length_a   1.000
_cell.length_b   1.000
_cell.length_c   1.000
_cell.angle_alpha   90.00
_cell.angle_beta   90.00
_cell.angle_gamma   90.00
#
_symmetry.space_group_name_H-M   'P 1'
#
loop_
_entity.id
_entity.type
_entity.pdbx_description
1 polymer ?
#
loop_
_entity_poly.entity_id
_entity_poly.type
_entity_poly.pdbx_seq_one_letter_code
_entity_poly.pdbx_strand_id
1 'polypeptide(L)'
;AFFSYNGQALDKKVPLLRSTLALEKQTLRVLKALGKTKARRIIVNIGPEQEYFLVDKKFYDQRADLRLTGRTVMGNLAAKGQELNDHYYGTIGDRVSVFMSELNYELWKLGISSKTQHKEAAPNQFEIAVVYDAANLSTDHNQLLMDVLQMVALRHGMVALLHEKPFAGVNGSGKHDNWSLATEDGTNLYAPGNNLEENLQFLLFLTAFIKAMDVYAPLIRAGAATAGNDHRLGSSEAPPAIISIYLGEQLSSILDAITEEGNCAKGKSQYVKMGITALPELPKDLTDRNRTSPIAFTGNKFEYRMVGSSQSVAGPNIYINGAVAQVLQEAADRLEAADDVELECHNIIRDFYQGHKRIIFNGNGYSQEWKAEAK
;
A
#
# COMPACT_ATOMS: atom_id res chain seq x y z
N ALA A 1 8.55 -22.26 5.05
CA ALA A 1 8.91 -21.81 6.40
C ALA A 1 10.16 -22.56 6.86
N PHE A 2 11.11 -21.81 7.41
CA PHE A 2 12.35 -22.37 7.94
C PHE A 2 12.37 -22.22 9.46
N PHE A 3 12.78 -23.28 10.12
CA PHE A 3 12.89 -23.32 11.58
C PHE A 3 14.30 -23.75 11.99
N SER A 4 14.81 -23.13 13.05
CA SER A 4 15.99 -23.61 13.73
C SER A 4 15.69 -24.91 14.52
N TYR A 5 16.74 -25.60 14.96
CA TYR A 5 16.60 -26.82 15.75
C TYR A 5 15.86 -26.61 17.10
N ASN A 6 15.80 -25.40 17.60
CA ASN A 6 15.05 -25.02 18.80
C ASN A 6 13.62 -24.53 18.52
N GLY A 7 13.12 -24.66 17.29
CA GLY A 7 11.77 -24.29 16.88
C GLY A 7 11.54 -22.80 16.60
N GLN A 8 12.58 -21.99 16.56
CA GLN A 8 12.45 -20.58 16.17
C GLN A 8 12.31 -20.44 14.65
N ALA A 9 11.38 -19.59 14.22
CA ALA A 9 11.24 -19.25 12.82
C ALA A 9 12.43 -18.40 12.33
N LEU A 10 13.01 -18.80 11.19
CA LEU A 10 14.17 -18.14 10.59
C LEU A 10 13.80 -17.29 9.37
N ASP A 11 12.53 -17.32 8.94
CA ASP A 11 11.99 -16.54 7.82
C ASP A 11 10.84 -15.65 8.27
N LYS A 12 10.26 -14.91 7.30
CA LYS A 12 9.10 -14.04 7.54
C LYS A 12 7.75 -14.74 7.39
N LYS A 13 7.70 -16.00 6.95
CA LYS A 13 6.46 -16.74 6.72
C LYS A 13 5.66 -16.96 8.00
N VAL A 14 6.30 -17.50 9.02
CA VAL A 14 5.65 -17.76 10.32
C VAL A 14 5.23 -16.48 11.04
N PRO A 15 6.06 -15.42 11.12
CA PRO A 15 5.63 -14.12 11.63
C PRO A 15 4.44 -13.54 10.88
N LEU A 16 4.41 -13.65 9.54
CA LEU A 16 3.27 -13.19 8.73
C LEU A 16 1.98 -13.95 9.11
N LEU A 17 2.03 -15.28 9.16
CA LEU A 17 0.87 -16.08 9.55
C LEU A 17 0.40 -15.76 10.98
N ARG A 18 1.32 -15.59 11.93
CA ARG A 18 0.98 -15.21 13.31
C ARG A 18 0.34 -13.83 13.39
N SER A 19 0.86 -12.85 12.65
CA SER A 19 0.28 -11.50 12.62
C SER A 19 -1.13 -11.50 12.03
N THR A 20 -1.35 -12.30 10.97
CA THR A 20 -2.68 -12.48 10.36
C THR A 20 -3.66 -13.11 11.36
N LEU A 21 -3.27 -14.16 12.06
CA LEU A 21 -4.11 -14.81 13.09
C LEU A 21 -4.41 -13.89 14.28
N ALA A 22 -3.42 -13.08 14.70
CA ALA A 22 -3.63 -12.11 15.77
C ALA A 22 -4.66 -11.05 15.35
N LEU A 23 -4.55 -10.54 14.13
CA LEU A 23 -5.47 -9.57 13.57
C LEU A 23 -6.88 -10.17 13.38
N GLU A 24 -6.99 -11.36 12.81
CA GLU A 24 -8.25 -12.10 12.70
C GLU A 24 -8.95 -12.22 14.05
N LYS A 25 -8.22 -12.66 15.10
CA LYS A 25 -8.77 -12.83 16.45
C LYS A 25 -9.37 -11.52 17.00
N GLN A 26 -8.66 -10.42 16.92
CA GLN A 26 -9.13 -9.16 17.49
C GLN A 26 -10.26 -8.54 16.65
N THR A 27 -10.18 -8.65 15.32
CA THR A 27 -11.25 -8.22 14.42
C THR A 27 -12.56 -8.97 14.70
N LEU A 28 -12.51 -10.29 14.88
CA LEU A 28 -13.69 -11.08 15.22
C LEU A 28 -14.29 -10.70 16.59
N ARG A 29 -13.47 -10.35 17.60
CA ARG A 29 -13.94 -9.83 18.88
C ARG A 29 -14.72 -8.54 18.70
N VAL A 30 -14.16 -7.56 17.97
CA VAL A 30 -14.81 -6.28 17.65
C VAL A 30 -16.14 -6.51 16.93
N LEU A 31 -16.15 -7.32 15.86
CA LEU A 31 -17.38 -7.62 15.11
C LEU A 31 -18.45 -8.28 15.98
N LYS A 32 -18.04 -9.22 16.84
CA LYS A 32 -18.95 -9.89 17.78
C LYS A 32 -19.57 -8.89 18.78
N ALA A 33 -18.77 -7.98 19.34
CA ALA A 33 -19.25 -6.95 20.25
C ALA A 33 -20.25 -6.00 19.55
N LEU A 34 -20.02 -5.69 18.26
CA LEU A 34 -20.95 -4.91 17.42
C LEU A 34 -22.17 -5.72 16.92
N GLY A 35 -22.40 -6.93 17.44
CA GLY A 35 -23.53 -7.77 17.03
C GLY A 35 -23.39 -8.51 15.70
N LYS A 36 -22.24 -8.42 15.02
CA LYS A 36 -21.96 -9.09 13.74
C LYS A 36 -21.47 -10.53 13.97
N THR A 37 -22.34 -11.40 14.48
CA THR A 37 -21.97 -12.75 14.94
C THR A 37 -21.82 -13.80 13.84
N LYS A 38 -22.12 -13.47 12.58
CA LYS A 38 -22.03 -14.40 11.45
C LYS A 38 -20.61 -14.63 10.95
N ALA A 39 -19.74 -13.63 11.07
CA ALA A 39 -18.34 -13.74 10.63
C ALA A 39 -17.58 -14.76 11.49
N ARG A 40 -16.92 -15.72 10.83
CA ARG A 40 -16.11 -16.78 11.46
C ARG A 40 -14.63 -16.65 11.15
N ARG A 41 -14.30 -16.03 10.02
CA ARG A 41 -12.94 -15.83 9.54
C ARG A 41 -12.77 -14.40 9.05
N ILE A 42 -11.56 -13.87 9.25
CA ILE A 42 -11.14 -12.61 8.65
C ILE A 42 -9.96 -12.88 7.73
N ILE A 43 -10.05 -12.32 6.53
CA ILE A 43 -9.01 -12.41 5.51
C ILE A 43 -8.32 -11.05 5.45
N VAL A 44 -7.02 -11.04 5.68
CA VAL A 44 -6.16 -9.89 5.35
C VAL A 44 -5.86 -9.99 3.87
N ASN A 45 -6.34 -9.04 3.09
CA ASN A 45 -6.09 -8.97 1.66
C ASN A 45 -4.96 -8.00 1.37
N ILE A 46 -4.05 -8.40 0.47
CA ILE A 46 -3.03 -7.51 -0.07
C ILE A 46 -2.93 -7.65 -1.59
N GLY A 47 -2.58 -6.54 -2.25
CA GLY A 47 -2.31 -6.49 -3.69
C GLY A 47 -1.06 -5.66 -3.94
N PRO A 48 0.12 -6.29 -4.06
CA PRO A 48 1.35 -5.57 -4.38
C PRO A 48 1.43 -5.21 -5.86
N GLU A 49 1.92 -4.01 -6.15
CA GLU A 49 2.21 -3.47 -7.48
C GLU A 49 3.72 -3.44 -7.67
N GLN A 50 4.27 -4.34 -8.48
CA GLN A 50 5.71 -4.51 -8.62
C GLN A 50 6.27 -3.61 -9.70
N GLU A 51 7.06 -2.59 -9.31
CA GLU A 51 7.85 -1.79 -10.23
C GLU A 51 9.21 -2.43 -10.52
N TYR A 52 9.74 -2.19 -11.73
CA TYR A 52 11.03 -2.72 -12.18
C TYR A 52 11.57 -1.92 -13.36
N PHE A 53 12.89 -2.00 -13.59
CA PHE A 53 13.53 -1.47 -14.79
C PHE A 53 13.95 -2.60 -15.73
N LEU A 54 13.90 -2.33 -17.03
CA LEU A 54 14.49 -3.22 -18.05
C LEU A 54 15.72 -2.59 -18.69
N VAL A 55 16.79 -3.33 -18.79
CA VAL A 55 18.01 -2.94 -19.50
C VAL A 55 18.42 -4.03 -20.48
N ASP A 56 19.04 -3.62 -21.58
CA ASP A 56 19.62 -4.58 -22.54
C ASP A 56 20.71 -5.41 -21.88
N LYS A 57 20.60 -6.73 -21.99
CA LYS A 57 21.59 -7.67 -21.41
C LYS A 57 23.00 -7.40 -21.90
N LYS A 58 23.18 -7.07 -23.19
CA LYS A 58 24.50 -6.77 -23.77
C LYS A 58 25.20 -5.59 -23.07
N PHE A 59 24.45 -4.57 -22.61
CA PHE A 59 25.01 -3.44 -21.88
C PHE A 59 25.20 -3.77 -20.40
N TYR A 60 24.26 -4.51 -19.82
CA TYR A 60 24.35 -4.99 -18.44
C TYR A 60 25.62 -5.83 -18.22
N ASP A 61 25.92 -6.77 -19.15
CA ASP A 61 27.07 -7.64 -19.04
C ASP A 61 28.43 -6.89 -19.08
N GLN A 62 28.46 -5.70 -19.68
CA GLN A 62 29.63 -4.83 -19.75
C GLN A 62 29.83 -3.94 -18.53
N ARG A 63 28.80 -3.86 -17.64
CA ARG A 63 28.78 -2.95 -16.50
C ARG A 63 28.94 -3.72 -15.18
N ALA A 64 30.16 -3.67 -14.64
CA ALA A 64 30.48 -4.34 -13.37
C ALA A 64 29.63 -3.79 -12.20
N ASP A 65 29.34 -2.48 -12.18
CA ASP A 65 28.51 -1.86 -11.17
C ASP A 65 27.06 -2.40 -11.18
N LEU A 66 26.42 -2.50 -12.34
CA LEU A 66 25.08 -3.10 -12.46
C LEU A 66 25.06 -4.56 -12.02
N ARG A 67 26.07 -5.34 -12.44
CA ARG A 67 26.17 -6.77 -12.12
C ARG A 67 26.41 -7.04 -10.64
N LEU A 68 27.22 -6.22 -9.98
CA LEU A 68 27.62 -6.43 -8.58
C LEU A 68 26.71 -5.75 -7.58
N THR A 69 26.10 -4.61 -7.95
CA THR A 69 25.32 -3.79 -7.01
C THR A 69 23.85 -3.58 -7.43
N GLY A 70 23.46 -3.99 -8.63
CA GLY A 70 22.12 -3.76 -9.18
C GLY A 70 21.85 -2.30 -9.58
N ARG A 71 22.84 -1.40 -9.47
CA ARG A 71 22.71 0.02 -9.78
C ARG A 71 23.95 0.57 -10.49
N THR A 72 23.78 1.70 -11.19
CA THR A 72 24.93 2.45 -11.72
C THR A 72 25.61 3.23 -10.59
N VAL A 73 26.93 3.15 -10.51
CA VAL A 73 27.77 3.88 -9.56
C VAL A 73 28.47 5.05 -10.25
N MET A 74 28.69 4.94 -11.55
CA MET A 74 29.33 5.95 -12.37
C MET A 74 28.67 6.01 -13.76
N GLY A 75 28.87 7.09 -14.49
CA GLY A 75 28.39 7.30 -15.85
C GLY A 75 27.65 8.63 -16.00
N ASN A 76 27.17 8.89 -17.20
CA ASN A 76 26.37 10.06 -17.50
C ASN A 76 24.90 9.86 -17.12
N LEU A 77 24.19 10.97 -16.98
CA LEU A 77 22.73 10.96 -16.88
C LEU A 77 22.10 10.37 -18.16
N ALA A 78 20.87 9.88 -18.04
CA ALA A 78 20.10 9.45 -19.21
C ALA A 78 19.94 10.62 -20.20
N ALA A 79 19.91 10.31 -21.50
CA ALA A 79 19.71 11.30 -22.55
C ALA A 79 18.32 11.97 -22.48
N LYS A 80 17.33 11.26 -21.95
CA LYS A 80 15.99 11.76 -21.63
C LYS A 80 15.77 11.66 -20.14
N GLY A 81 15.18 12.71 -19.54
CA GLY A 81 14.72 12.74 -18.16
C GLY A 81 13.26 12.29 -18.04
N GLN A 82 12.50 12.95 -17.17
CA GLN A 82 11.11 12.63 -16.86
C GLN A 82 10.17 13.83 -17.15
N GLU A 83 10.58 14.67 -18.08
CA GLU A 83 9.87 15.89 -18.44
C GLU A 83 8.46 15.57 -18.90
N LEU A 84 7.48 16.29 -18.38
CA LEU A 84 6.05 16.16 -18.69
C LEU A 84 5.47 14.77 -18.48
N ASN A 85 6.15 13.89 -17.74
CA ASN A 85 5.78 12.47 -17.57
C ASN A 85 5.58 11.72 -18.91
N ASP A 86 6.36 12.08 -19.94
CA ASP A 86 6.18 11.57 -21.31
C ASP A 86 6.45 10.04 -21.40
N HIS A 87 7.27 9.48 -20.50
CA HIS A 87 7.44 8.04 -20.41
C HIS A 87 6.16 7.36 -19.88
N TYR A 88 5.58 7.90 -18.83
CA TYR A 88 4.37 7.34 -18.20
C TYR A 88 3.19 7.26 -19.19
N TYR A 89 2.97 8.32 -19.97
CA TYR A 89 1.90 8.38 -20.95
C TYR A 89 2.30 7.85 -22.34
N GLY A 90 3.54 7.48 -22.54
CA GLY A 90 4.05 6.98 -23.81
C GLY A 90 3.65 5.54 -24.12
N THR A 91 3.76 5.16 -25.41
CA THR A 91 3.47 3.81 -25.86
C THR A 91 4.55 2.81 -25.39
N ILE A 92 4.15 1.57 -25.19
CA ILE A 92 5.05 0.45 -24.92
C ILE A 92 5.60 -0.04 -26.26
N GLY A 93 6.93 -0.10 -26.41
CA GLY A 93 7.56 -0.60 -27.62
C GLY A 93 7.36 -2.12 -27.81
N ASP A 94 7.37 -2.59 -29.06
CA ASP A 94 7.04 -3.96 -29.44
C ASP A 94 7.81 -5.02 -28.65
N ARG A 95 9.11 -4.84 -28.50
CA ARG A 95 9.98 -5.77 -27.76
C ARG A 95 9.53 -5.96 -26.31
N VAL A 96 9.17 -4.87 -25.65
CA VAL A 96 8.68 -4.89 -24.26
C VAL A 96 7.27 -5.47 -24.21
N SER A 97 6.42 -5.16 -25.17
CA SER A 97 5.08 -5.73 -25.28
C SER A 97 5.09 -7.25 -25.40
N VAL A 98 5.99 -7.81 -26.23
CA VAL A 98 6.17 -9.27 -26.36
C VAL A 98 6.66 -9.88 -25.04
N PHE A 99 7.62 -9.23 -24.37
CA PHE A 99 8.09 -9.65 -23.06
C PHE A 99 6.95 -9.65 -22.02
N MET A 100 6.16 -8.59 -21.95
CA MET A 100 5.04 -8.48 -21.03
C MET A 100 3.97 -9.56 -21.28
N SER A 101 3.73 -9.90 -22.53
CA SER A 101 2.78 -10.96 -22.91
C SER A 101 3.27 -12.34 -22.47
N GLU A 102 4.55 -12.65 -22.66
CA GLU A 102 5.13 -13.91 -22.17
C GLU A 102 5.15 -13.96 -20.63
N LEU A 103 5.50 -12.85 -19.98
CA LEU A 103 5.48 -12.75 -18.52
C LEU A 103 4.09 -13.06 -17.97
N ASN A 104 3.02 -12.46 -18.50
CA ASN A 104 1.66 -12.77 -18.11
C ASN A 104 1.33 -14.25 -18.27
N TYR A 105 1.68 -14.83 -19.42
CA TYR A 105 1.41 -16.24 -19.70
C TYR A 105 2.11 -17.18 -18.69
N GLU A 106 3.38 -16.93 -18.38
CA GLU A 106 4.13 -17.72 -17.40
C GLU A 106 3.54 -17.57 -15.98
N LEU A 107 3.14 -16.37 -15.59
CA LEU A 107 2.50 -16.12 -14.31
C LEU A 107 1.13 -16.80 -14.20
N TRP A 108 0.31 -16.74 -15.24
CA TRP A 108 -1.00 -17.41 -15.24
C TRP A 108 -0.89 -18.93 -15.14
N LYS A 109 0.13 -19.54 -15.72
CA LYS A 109 0.42 -20.98 -15.55
C LYS A 109 0.72 -21.34 -14.09
N LEU A 110 1.25 -20.41 -13.30
CA LEU A 110 1.50 -20.57 -11.87
C LEU A 110 0.31 -20.17 -10.99
N GLY A 111 -0.83 -19.78 -11.58
CA GLY A 111 -2.01 -19.32 -10.86
C GLY A 111 -1.90 -17.87 -10.35
N ILE A 112 -0.89 -17.12 -10.80
CA ILE A 112 -0.71 -15.72 -10.42
C ILE A 112 -1.50 -14.84 -11.38
N SER A 113 -2.57 -14.21 -10.89
CA SER A 113 -3.50 -13.41 -11.68
C SER A 113 -2.93 -12.01 -11.97
N SER A 114 -1.88 -11.93 -12.80
CA SER A 114 -1.38 -10.64 -13.31
C SER A 114 -2.44 -9.99 -14.21
N LYS A 115 -2.66 -8.68 -14.03
CA LYS A 115 -3.77 -7.97 -14.67
C LYS A 115 -3.32 -6.74 -15.44
N THR A 116 -2.50 -5.91 -14.83
CA THR A 116 -2.11 -4.61 -15.40
C THR A 116 -0.60 -4.56 -15.56
N GLN A 117 -0.16 -4.10 -16.73
CA GLN A 117 1.23 -3.76 -16.99
C GLN A 117 1.26 -2.42 -17.73
N HIS A 118 2.12 -1.50 -17.30
CA HIS A 118 2.26 -0.18 -17.90
C HIS A 118 3.67 0.38 -17.72
N LYS A 119 3.93 1.52 -18.36
CA LYS A 119 5.18 2.28 -18.16
C LYS A 119 5.08 3.13 -16.91
N GLU A 120 6.21 3.30 -16.25
CA GLU A 120 6.41 4.21 -15.14
C GLU A 120 7.12 5.50 -15.56
N ALA A 121 7.32 6.44 -14.60
CA ALA A 121 7.81 7.77 -14.89
C ALA A 121 9.24 7.81 -15.43
N ALA A 122 10.11 6.88 -15.00
CA ALA A 122 11.51 6.85 -15.47
C ALA A 122 11.66 6.13 -16.82
N PRO A 123 12.71 6.46 -17.60
CA PRO A 123 13.05 5.73 -18.81
C PRO A 123 13.20 4.23 -18.55
N ASN A 124 12.52 3.39 -19.35
CA ASN A 124 12.52 1.92 -19.22
C ASN A 124 12.14 1.38 -17.84
N GLN A 125 11.32 2.12 -17.11
CA GLN A 125 10.65 1.68 -15.89
C GLN A 125 9.24 1.21 -16.23
N PHE A 126 8.82 0.12 -15.57
CA PHE A 126 7.53 -0.53 -15.79
C PHE A 126 6.97 -1.03 -14.47
N GLU A 127 5.67 -1.30 -14.46
CA GLU A 127 4.97 -1.90 -13.33
C GLU A 127 4.13 -3.09 -13.79
N ILE A 128 4.01 -4.07 -12.92
CA ILE A 128 3.06 -5.16 -13.04
C ILE A 128 2.24 -5.27 -11.76
N ALA A 129 0.92 -5.18 -11.90
CA ALA A 129 -0.03 -5.35 -10.82
C ALA A 129 -0.77 -6.69 -10.95
N VAL A 130 -0.99 -7.35 -9.80
CA VAL A 130 -1.74 -8.60 -9.68
C VAL A 130 -3.10 -8.34 -9.03
N VAL A 131 -4.06 -9.23 -9.25
CA VAL A 131 -5.31 -9.22 -8.47
C VAL A 131 -4.95 -9.52 -7.01
N TYR A 132 -5.52 -8.74 -6.08
CA TYR A 132 -5.29 -8.92 -4.64
C TYR A 132 -5.76 -10.31 -4.17
N ASP A 133 -5.13 -10.81 -3.13
CA ASP A 133 -5.44 -12.10 -2.52
C ASP A 133 -5.09 -12.07 -1.02
N ALA A 134 -5.40 -13.15 -0.31
CA ALA A 134 -5.00 -13.31 1.08
C ALA A 134 -3.49 -13.06 1.26
N ALA A 135 -3.12 -12.30 2.28
CA ALA A 135 -1.76 -11.78 2.49
C ALA A 135 -0.66 -12.85 2.39
N ASN A 136 -0.93 -14.05 2.91
CA ASN A 136 -0.01 -15.17 2.82
C ASN A 136 0.23 -15.62 1.37
N LEU A 137 -0.83 -15.80 0.59
CA LEU A 137 -0.76 -16.27 -0.79
C LEU A 137 -0.19 -15.18 -1.70
N SER A 138 -0.68 -13.95 -1.56
CA SER A 138 -0.21 -12.81 -2.36
C SER A 138 1.29 -12.52 -2.12
N THR A 139 1.77 -12.70 -0.89
CA THR A 139 3.21 -12.60 -0.58
C THR A 139 4.02 -13.67 -1.33
N ASP A 140 3.57 -14.92 -1.34
CA ASP A 140 4.25 -16.00 -2.08
C ASP A 140 4.21 -15.75 -3.58
N HIS A 141 3.06 -15.33 -4.13
CA HIS A 141 2.90 -14.95 -5.53
C HIS A 141 3.86 -13.83 -5.92
N ASN A 142 4.05 -12.80 -5.08
CA ASN A 142 4.99 -11.72 -5.39
C ASN A 142 6.45 -12.22 -5.43
N GLN A 143 6.86 -13.15 -4.58
CA GLN A 143 8.20 -13.74 -4.65
C GLN A 143 8.39 -14.52 -5.96
N LEU A 144 7.43 -15.36 -6.34
CA LEU A 144 7.45 -16.08 -7.61
C LEU A 144 7.43 -15.12 -8.81
N LEU A 145 6.63 -14.05 -8.74
CA LEU A 145 6.58 -13.02 -9.77
C LEU A 145 7.97 -12.40 -10.00
N MET A 146 8.68 -12.06 -8.93
CA MET A 146 10.03 -11.48 -9.05
C MET A 146 10.99 -12.42 -9.75
N ASP A 147 10.97 -13.71 -9.44
CA ASP A 147 11.82 -14.73 -10.07
C ASP A 147 11.45 -14.93 -11.55
N VAL A 148 10.15 -15.08 -11.84
CA VAL A 148 9.66 -15.27 -13.22
C VAL A 148 9.93 -14.04 -14.08
N LEU A 149 9.75 -12.83 -13.53
CA LEU A 149 10.05 -11.55 -14.18
C LEU A 149 11.51 -11.52 -14.67
N GLN A 150 12.46 -11.88 -13.80
CA GLN A 150 13.88 -11.92 -14.16
C GLN A 150 14.18 -12.99 -15.19
N MET A 151 13.62 -14.19 -15.06
CA MET A 151 13.82 -15.29 -16.02
C MET A 151 13.28 -14.95 -17.41
N VAL A 152 12.08 -14.40 -17.50
CA VAL A 152 11.47 -14.04 -18.79
C VAL A 152 12.23 -12.88 -19.44
N ALA A 153 12.68 -11.88 -18.66
CA ALA A 153 13.51 -10.79 -19.19
C ALA A 153 14.77 -11.31 -19.88
N LEU A 154 15.45 -12.31 -19.28
CA LEU A 154 16.64 -12.93 -19.88
C LEU A 154 16.35 -13.64 -21.21
N ARG A 155 15.18 -14.30 -21.36
CA ARG A 155 14.76 -14.92 -22.63
C ARG A 155 14.64 -13.89 -23.76
N HIS A 156 14.24 -12.65 -23.42
CA HIS A 156 14.13 -11.54 -24.36
C HIS A 156 15.42 -10.71 -24.52
N GLY A 157 16.56 -11.20 -24.02
CA GLY A 157 17.84 -10.50 -24.08
C GLY A 157 17.86 -9.21 -23.26
N MET A 158 17.05 -9.15 -22.20
CA MET A 158 16.97 -8.05 -21.25
C MET A 158 17.30 -8.54 -19.85
N VAL A 159 17.54 -7.60 -18.93
CA VAL A 159 17.69 -7.86 -17.49
C VAL A 159 16.70 -6.97 -16.75
N ALA A 160 15.87 -7.57 -15.92
CA ALA A 160 14.99 -6.84 -15.02
C ALA A 160 15.74 -6.47 -13.74
N LEU A 161 15.82 -5.17 -13.44
CA LEU A 161 16.42 -4.66 -12.23
C LEU A 161 15.33 -4.41 -11.19
N LEU A 162 15.49 -5.05 -10.04
CA LEU A 162 14.59 -4.89 -8.88
C LEU A 162 15.23 -4.02 -7.78
N HIS A 163 16.37 -3.40 -8.05
CA HIS A 163 16.98 -2.44 -7.14
C HIS A 163 16.11 -1.18 -7.02
N GLU A 164 15.99 -0.64 -5.81
CA GLU A 164 15.11 0.49 -5.52
C GLU A 164 15.52 1.79 -6.22
N LYS A 165 16.81 1.98 -6.49
CA LYS A 165 17.35 3.16 -7.15
C LYS A 165 18.48 2.76 -8.11
N PRO A 166 18.18 2.12 -9.25
CA PRO A 166 19.24 1.65 -10.15
C PRO A 166 19.93 2.79 -10.90
N PHE A 167 19.27 3.93 -11.07
CA PHE A 167 19.81 5.08 -11.80
C PHE A 167 19.63 6.36 -10.98
N ALA A 168 20.69 7.15 -10.84
CA ALA A 168 20.62 8.46 -10.21
C ALA A 168 19.86 9.47 -11.09
N GLY A 169 19.19 10.44 -10.47
CA GLY A 169 18.53 11.54 -11.18
C GLY A 169 17.16 11.22 -11.80
N VAL A 170 16.71 9.97 -11.75
CA VAL A 170 15.37 9.54 -12.20
C VAL A 170 14.66 8.77 -11.10
N ASN A 171 13.39 8.42 -11.31
CA ASN A 171 12.58 7.64 -10.38
C ASN A 171 13.29 6.35 -9.91
N GLY A 172 12.91 5.90 -8.73
CA GLY A 172 13.25 4.57 -8.23
C GLY A 172 12.06 3.63 -8.31
N SER A 173 12.27 2.35 -8.04
CA SER A 173 11.25 1.31 -8.06
C SER A 173 10.89 0.85 -6.65
N GLY A 174 9.61 0.68 -6.43
CA GLY A 174 9.03 0.16 -5.20
C GLY A 174 7.97 -0.89 -5.44
N LYS A 175 7.14 -1.10 -4.41
CA LYS A 175 5.89 -1.82 -4.45
C LYS A 175 4.86 -1.02 -3.68
N HIS A 176 3.76 -0.66 -4.32
CA HIS A 176 2.61 -0.20 -3.57
C HIS A 176 1.86 -1.42 -3.04
N ASP A 177 1.66 -1.47 -1.75
CA ASP A 177 1.00 -2.60 -1.10
C ASP A 177 -0.42 -2.19 -0.68
N ASN A 178 -1.40 -2.62 -1.45
CA ASN A 178 -2.82 -2.38 -1.19
C ASN A 178 -3.28 -3.34 -0.10
N TRP A 179 -3.67 -2.84 1.07
CA TRP A 179 -4.01 -3.61 2.25
C TRP A 179 -5.45 -3.36 2.70
N SER A 180 -6.20 -4.43 3.00
CA SER A 180 -7.56 -4.35 3.55
C SER A 180 -7.93 -5.60 4.36
N LEU A 181 -9.08 -5.53 5.06
CA LEU A 181 -9.67 -6.66 5.78
C LEU A 181 -11.05 -6.99 5.19
N ALA A 182 -11.33 -8.28 5.07
CA ALA A 182 -12.65 -8.75 4.69
C ALA A 182 -13.06 -9.98 5.53
N THR A 183 -14.36 -10.18 5.68
CA THR A 183 -14.94 -11.42 6.17
C THR A 183 -14.83 -12.52 5.10
N GLU A 184 -15.08 -13.77 5.46
CA GLU A 184 -15.00 -14.92 4.54
C GLU A 184 -16.00 -14.87 3.36
N ASP A 185 -17.07 -14.08 3.48
CA ASP A 185 -18.04 -13.85 2.41
C ASP A 185 -17.65 -12.70 1.47
N GLY A 186 -16.48 -12.07 1.70
CA GLY A 186 -15.95 -10.99 0.90
C GLY A 186 -16.39 -9.59 1.32
N THR A 187 -17.13 -9.44 2.42
CA THR A 187 -17.52 -8.11 2.93
C THR A 187 -16.29 -7.36 3.43
N ASN A 188 -15.93 -6.25 2.78
CA ASN A 188 -14.78 -5.44 3.14
C ASN A 188 -15.09 -4.53 4.33
N LEU A 189 -14.27 -4.60 5.38
CA LEU A 189 -14.47 -3.83 6.62
C LEU A 189 -14.06 -2.36 6.52
N TYR A 190 -13.33 -2.00 5.47
CA TYR A 190 -12.93 -0.62 5.15
C TYR A 190 -13.81 0.01 4.06
N ALA A 191 -14.84 -0.66 3.57
CA ALA A 191 -15.82 -0.06 2.68
C ALA A 191 -16.83 0.74 3.51
N PRO A 192 -17.10 2.01 3.15
CA PRO A 192 -18.21 2.77 3.73
C PRO A 192 -19.53 2.03 3.52
N GLY A 193 -20.36 1.99 4.56
CA GLY A 193 -21.64 1.31 4.52
C GLY A 193 -22.78 2.19 4.00
N ASN A 194 -23.94 1.58 3.81
CA ASN A 194 -25.16 2.25 3.37
C ASN A 194 -26.07 2.70 4.52
N ASN A 195 -25.79 2.25 5.72
CA ASN A 195 -26.57 2.56 6.94
C ASN A 195 -25.65 2.97 8.09
N LEU A 196 -26.27 3.40 9.22
CA LEU A 196 -25.54 3.93 10.38
C LEU A 196 -24.61 2.89 11.01
N GLU A 197 -25.06 1.64 11.17
CA GLU A 197 -24.29 0.57 11.81
C GLU A 197 -23.04 0.19 10.97
N GLU A 198 -23.20 0.12 9.65
CA GLU A 198 -22.08 -0.15 8.74
C GLU A 198 -21.08 0.99 8.75
N ASN A 199 -21.56 2.25 8.79
CA ASN A 199 -20.70 3.42 8.87
C ASN A 199 -19.98 3.52 10.21
N LEU A 200 -20.60 3.16 11.34
CA LEU A 200 -19.92 3.09 12.63
C LEU A 200 -18.82 2.03 12.64
N GLN A 201 -19.10 0.85 12.11
CA GLN A 201 -18.08 -0.19 11.93
C GLN A 201 -16.91 0.32 11.07
N PHE A 202 -17.21 0.89 9.89
CA PHE A 202 -16.19 1.45 9.01
C PHE A 202 -15.33 2.50 9.73
N LEU A 203 -15.94 3.45 10.42
CA LEU A 203 -15.23 4.52 11.14
C LEU A 203 -14.37 3.98 12.29
N LEU A 204 -14.85 2.96 13.00
CA LEU A 204 -14.07 2.29 14.05
C LEU A 204 -12.81 1.64 13.49
N PHE A 205 -12.91 0.86 12.39
CA PHE A 205 -11.76 0.26 11.75
C PHE A 205 -10.80 1.30 11.17
N LEU A 206 -11.34 2.37 10.56
CA LEU A 206 -10.57 3.47 10.00
C LEU A 206 -9.74 4.17 11.09
N THR A 207 -10.38 4.57 12.20
CA THR A 207 -9.70 5.28 13.29
C THR A 207 -8.74 4.37 14.06
N ALA A 208 -9.03 3.08 14.16
CA ALA A 208 -8.10 2.08 14.69
C ALA A 208 -6.84 1.96 13.82
N PHE A 209 -6.97 1.98 12.50
CA PHE A 209 -5.82 2.01 11.60
C PHE A 209 -4.99 3.28 11.78
N ILE A 210 -5.63 4.46 11.84
CA ILE A 210 -4.94 5.73 12.06
C ILE A 210 -4.12 5.67 13.36
N LYS A 211 -4.73 5.26 14.47
CA LYS A 211 -4.03 5.09 15.75
C LYS A 211 -2.88 4.10 15.65
N ALA A 212 -3.09 2.96 14.98
CA ALA A 212 -2.05 1.95 14.82
C ALA A 212 -0.83 2.49 14.07
N MET A 213 -1.04 3.26 13.00
CA MET A 213 0.06 3.85 12.22
C MET A 213 0.80 4.95 13.00
N ASP A 214 0.12 5.70 13.85
CA ASP A 214 0.76 6.73 14.69
C ASP A 214 1.57 6.11 15.85
N VAL A 215 0.95 5.24 16.64
CA VAL A 215 1.58 4.64 17.81
C VAL A 215 2.79 3.77 17.43
N TYR A 216 2.67 3.02 16.32
CA TYR A 216 3.71 2.10 15.86
C TYR A 216 4.51 2.63 14.66
N ALA A 217 4.50 3.95 14.42
CA ALA A 217 5.21 4.57 13.31
C ALA A 217 6.68 4.10 13.14
N PRO A 218 7.49 3.93 14.21
CA PRO A 218 8.85 3.41 14.07
C PRO A 218 8.90 1.98 13.48
N LEU A 219 7.97 1.10 13.84
CA LEU A 219 7.89 -0.26 13.28
C LEU A 219 7.41 -0.24 11.83
N ILE A 220 6.42 0.60 11.53
CA ILE A 220 5.92 0.77 10.15
C ILE A 220 7.05 1.29 9.24
N ARG A 221 7.83 2.26 9.71
CA ARG A 221 9.02 2.75 8.99
C ARG A 221 10.10 1.66 8.85
N ALA A 222 10.35 0.87 9.89
CA ALA A 222 11.33 -0.22 9.84
C ALA A 222 10.97 -1.27 8.79
N GLY A 223 9.68 -1.47 8.51
CA GLY A 223 9.20 -2.39 7.46
C GLY A 223 9.72 -2.06 6.05
N ALA A 224 10.08 -0.81 5.79
CA ALA A 224 10.58 -0.33 4.51
C ALA A 224 12.05 0.13 4.57
N ALA A 225 12.74 -0.04 5.71
CA ALA A 225 14.08 0.48 5.94
C ALA A 225 15.16 -0.43 5.33
N THR A 226 15.65 -0.07 4.17
CA THR A 226 16.87 -0.64 3.56
C THR A 226 17.70 0.47 2.95
N ALA A 227 19.01 0.27 2.82
CA ALA A 227 19.92 1.26 2.24
C ALA A 227 19.49 1.65 0.80
N GLY A 228 19.11 0.68 -0.04
CA GLY A 228 18.59 0.95 -1.38
C GLY A 228 17.32 1.78 -1.38
N ASN A 229 16.39 1.45 -0.50
CA ASN A 229 15.11 2.14 -0.41
C ASN A 229 15.23 3.56 0.17
N ASP A 230 16.19 3.81 1.05
CA ASP A 230 16.46 5.16 1.58
C ASP A 230 16.97 6.11 0.47
N HIS A 231 17.63 5.59 -0.57
CA HIS A 231 17.98 6.37 -1.75
C HIS A 231 16.78 6.68 -2.66
N ARG A 232 15.73 5.84 -2.62
CA ARG A 232 14.49 6.03 -3.41
C ARG A 232 13.54 7.01 -2.75
N LEU A 233 13.32 6.87 -1.43
CA LEU A 233 12.30 7.63 -0.69
C LEU A 233 12.58 9.13 -0.69
N GLY A 234 11.52 9.94 -0.88
CA GLY A 234 11.55 11.39 -0.81
C GLY A 234 11.49 12.12 -2.15
N SER A 235 11.30 11.41 -3.26
CA SER A 235 11.12 12.02 -4.59
C SER A 235 10.26 11.14 -5.49
N SER A 236 9.47 11.75 -6.37
CA SER A 236 8.68 11.13 -7.46
C SER A 236 8.01 9.82 -7.05
N GLU A 237 6.76 9.83 -6.71
CA GLU A 237 5.93 8.66 -6.32
C GLU A 237 6.49 7.80 -5.15
N ALA A 238 7.66 8.16 -4.62
CA ALA A 238 8.27 7.57 -3.45
C ALA A 238 8.25 8.60 -2.31
N PRO A 239 7.21 8.60 -1.46
CA PRO A 239 7.02 9.64 -0.44
C PRO A 239 8.15 9.65 0.57
N PRO A 240 8.38 10.80 1.26
CA PRO A 240 9.34 10.89 2.36
C PRO A 240 9.04 9.85 3.44
N ALA A 241 10.08 9.43 4.15
CA ALA A 241 9.98 8.46 5.24
C ALA A 241 9.32 9.03 6.53
N ILE A 242 8.33 9.87 6.37
CA ILE A 242 7.50 10.44 7.45
C ILE A 242 6.18 9.69 7.43
N ILE A 243 5.88 8.92 8.48
CA ILE A 243 4.62 8.17 8.55
C ILE A 243 3.47 9.15 8.64
N SER A 244 2.67 9.20 7.59
CA SER A 244 1.46 10.02 7.48
C SER A 244 0.43 9.32 6.60
N ILE A 245 -0.85 9.70 6.77
CA ILE A 245 -1.97 9.11 6.07
C ILE A 245 -2.71 10.21 5.29
N TYR A 246 -2.92 9.99 4.02
CA TYR A 246 -3.86 10.74 3.21
C TYR A 246 -5.25 10.14 3.32
N LEU A 247 -6.23 10.90 3.80
CA LEU A 247 -7.65 10.50 3.85
C LEU A 247 -8.52 11.21 2.82
N GLY A 248 -8.07 12.37 2.34
CA GLY A 248 -8.85 13.31 1.56
C GLY A 248 -9.70 14.24 2.45
N GLU A 249 -9.99 15.42 1.91
CA GLU A 249 -10.67 16.50 2.66
C GLU A 249 -12.08 16.10 3.14
N GLN A 250 -12.81 15.35 2.33
CA GLN A 250 -14.19 14.96 2.65
C GLN A 250 -14.24 14.04 3.88
N LEU A 251 -13.42 12.99 3.91
CA LEU A 251 -13.42 12.04 5.01
C LEU A 251 -12.86 12.66 6.29
N SER A 252 -11.84 13.50 6.17
CA SER A 252 -11.30 14.27 7.29
C SER A 252 -12.36 15.21 7.89
N SER A 253 -13.11 15.94 7.06
CA SER A 253 -14.19 16.82 7.53
C SER A 253 -15.33 16.05 8.22
N ILE A 254 -15.66 14.85 7.75
CA ILE A 254 -16.66 13.98 8.41
C ILE A 254 -16.17 13.56 9.80
N LEU A 255 -14.91 13.13 9.91
CA LEU A 255 -14.31 12.72 11.17
C LEU A 255 -14.21 13.89 12.15
N ASP A 256 -13.82 15.08 11.70
CA ASP A 256 -13.80 16.29 12.54
C ASP A 256 -15.21 16.63 13.05
N ALA A 257 -16.23 16.64 12.18
CA ALA A 257 -17.60 16.92 12.57
C ALA A 257 -18.16 15.91 13.58
N ILE A 258 -17.91 14.62 13.40
CA ILE A 258 -18.36 13.57 14.33
C ILE A 258 -17.71 13.74 15.72
N THR A 259 -16.46 14.16 15.74
CA THR A 259 -15.70 14.26 16.99
C THR A 259 -15.90 15.60 17.73
N GLU A 260 -16.27 16.67 17.01
CA GLU A 260 -16.50 18.01 17.60
C GLU A 260 -17.96 18.26 17.98
N GLU A 261 -18.93 17.82 17.19
CA GLU A 261 -20.35 18.14 17.35
C GLU A 261 -21.25 16.99 17.81
N GLY A 262 -20.77 15.75 17.83
CA GLY A 262 -21.58 14.57 18.18
C GLY A 262 -22.71 14.25 17.18
N ASN A 263 -22.73 14.90 16.00
CA ASN A 263 -23.75 14.71 14.97
C ASN A 263 -23.16 14.28 13.62
N CYS A 264 -23.76 13.26 13.02
CA CYS A 264 -23.41 12.76 11.68
C CYS A 264 -23.82 13.78 10.58
N ALA A 265 -22.86 14.49 10.02
CA ALA A 265 -23.10 15.31 8.82
C ALA A 265 -23.16 14.44 7.56
N LYS A 266 -24.23 14.56 6.77
CA LYS A 266 -24.33 13.94 5.44
C LYS A 266 -23.38 14.67 4.48
N GLY A 267 -22.29 14.04 4.10
CA GLY A 267 -21.37 14.57 3.10
C GLY A 267 -22.07 14.81 1.76
N LYS A 268 -21.88 16.00 1.16
CA LYS A 268 -22.33 16.31 -0.19
C LYS A 268 -21.30 15.78 -1.19
N SER A 269 -21.74 14.93 -2.11
CA SER A 269 -20.95 14.51 -3.26
C SER A 269 -20.54 15.77 -4.08
N GLN A 270 -19.25 15.93 -4.34
CA GLN A 270 -18.74 17.03 -5.16
C GLN A 270 -18.43 16.52 -6.58
N TYR A 271 -18.93 17.26 -7.58
CA TYR A 271 -18.68 16.99 -8.99
C TYR A 271 -17.77 18.05 -9.59
N VAL A 272 -16.91 17.67 -10.51
CA VAL A 272 -16.10 18.58 -11.30
C VAL A 272 -16.86 18.97 -12.55
N LYS A 273 -17.13 20.29 -12.73
CA LYS A 273 -17.71 20.81 -13.95
C LYS A 273 -16.61 21.08 -14.98
N MET A 274 -16.59 20.31 -16.03
CA MET A 274 -15.57 20.39 -17.09
C MET A 274 -15.78 21.57 -18.06
N GLY A 275 -16.88 22.31 -17.93
CA GLY A 275 -17.18 23.46 -18.79
C GLY A 275 -17.48 23.13 -20.27
N ILE A 276 -17.57 21.86 -20.63
CA ILE A 276 -17.83 21.36 -21.98
C ILE A 276 -19.17 20.63 -21.95
N THR A 277 -20.14 21.12 -22.69
CA THR A 277 -21.51 20.60 -22.71
C THR A 277 -21.66 19.15 -23.21
N ALA A 278 -20.66 18.64 -23.90
CA ALA A 278 -20.65 17.27 -24.43
C ALA A 278 -20.12 16.19 -23.43
N LEU A 279 -19.56 16.59 -22.28
CA LEU A 279 -19.05 15.66 -21.28
C LEU A 279 -19.97 15.64 -20.06
N PRO A 280 -20.24 14.42 -19.48
CA PRO A 280 -20.97 14.32 -18.24
C PRO A 280 -20.19 14.98 -17.09
N GLU A 281 -20.90 15.40 -16.04
CA GLU A 281 -20.25 15.80 -14.78
C GLU A 281 -19.52 14.59 -14.18
N LEU A 282 -18.22 14.72 -13.94
CA LEU A 282 -17.42 13.68 -13.32
C LEU A 282 -17.38 13.88 -11.79
N PRO A 283 -17.50 12.82 -10.99
CA PRO A 283 -17.26 12.93 -9.57
C PRO A 283 -15.83 13.41 -9.33
N LYS A 284 -15.63 14.31 -8.36
CA LYS A 284 -14.29 14.74 -7.95
C LYS A 284 -13.55 13.53 -7.42
N ASP A 285 -12.40 13.21 -8.01
CA ASP A 285 -11.51 12.17 -7.48
C ASP A 285 -10.93 12.63 -6.13
N LEU A 286 -11.24 11.89 -5.10
CA LEU A 286 -10.82 12.17 -3.73
C LEU A 286 -9.59 11.36 -3.31
N THR A 287 -9.02 10.56 -4.21
CA THR A 287 -7.81 9.78 -3.94
C THR A 287 -6.54 10.60 -4.14
N ASP A 288 -5.46 10.30 -3.39
CA ASP A 288 -4.14 10.91 -3.61
C ASP A 288 -3.47 10.31 -4.85
N ARG A 289 -3.89 10.75 -6.02
CA ARG A 289 -3.29 10.32 -7.30
C ARG A 289 -1.88 10.88 -7.52
N ASN A 290 -1.52 11.94 -6.83
CA ASN A 290 -0.16 12.50 -6.88
C ASN A 290 0.86 11.63 -6.11
N ARG A 291 0.37 10.66 -5.33
CA ARG A 291 1.18 9.68 -4.59
C ARG A 291 2.24 10.32 -3.71
N THR A 292 1.85 11.38 -2.98
CA THR A 292 2.77 12.16 -2.15
C THR A 292 2.83 11.70 -0.68
N SER A 293 1.86 10.87 -0.27
CA SER A 293 1.76 10.33 1.09
C SER A 293 2.24 8.89 1.16
N PRO A 294 2.94 8.48 2.23
CA PRO A 294 3.42 7.10 2.40
C PRO A 294 2.29 6.08 2.59
N ILE A 295 1.15 6.53 3.11
CA ILE A 295 -0.06 5.74 3.26
C ILE A 295 -1.23 6.57 2.76
N ALA A 296 -2.07 6.00 1.92
CA ALA A 296 -3.28 6.66 1.44
C ALA A 296 -4.50 5.72 1.58
N PHE A 297 -5.62 6.29 2.03
CA PHE A 297 -6.91 5.61 1.97
C PHE A 297 -7.51 5.80 0.57
N THR A 298 -7.81 4.71 -0.12
CA THR A 298 -8.28 4.73 -1.51
C THR A 298 -9.72 4.21 -1.65
N GLY A 299 -10.57 4.56 -0.67
CA GLY A 299 -12.01 4.32 -0.69
C GLY A 299 -12.46 3.05 0.04
N ASN A 300 -11.70 1.97 -0.01
CA ASN A 300 -12.00 0.70 0.67
C ASN A 300 -10.76 -0.09 1.10
N LYS A 301 -9.59 0.52 1.04
CA LYS A 301 -8.31 -0.06 1.39
C LYS A 301 -7.29 1.03 1.68
N PHE A 302 -6.19 0.65 2.31
CA PHE A 302 -5.01 1.49 2.44
C PHE A 302 -3.93 1.03 1.47
N GLU A 303 -3.29 2.00 0.83
CA GLU A 303 -2.14 1.80 -0.04
C GLU A 303 -0.88 2.23 0.72
N TYR A 304 0.00 1.27 1.03
CA TYR A 304 1.30 1.53 1.66
C TYR A 304 2.37 1.59 0.58
N ARG A 305 2.97 2.76 0.36
CA ARG A 305 3.81 3.10 -0.80
C ARG A 305 5.32 2.99 -0.56
N MET A 306 5.72 2.61 0.65
CA MET A 306 7.13 2.71 1.05
C MET A 306 7.93 1.44 0.79
N VAL A 307 7.34 0.33 0.36
CA VAL A 307 8.07 -0.94 0.17
C VAL A 307 9.03 -0.82 -1.01
N GLY A 308 10.29 -1.22 -0.83
CA GLY A 308 11.28 -1.27 -1.91
C GLY A 308 11.02 -2.40 -2.90
N SER A 309 11.39 -2.19 -4.17
CA SER A 309 11.15 -3.15 -5.26
C SER A 309 11.75 -4.54 -4.98
N SER A 310 12.94 -4.62 -4.38
CA SER A 310 13.61 -5.88 -4.06
C SER A 310 13.10 -6.54 -2.77
N GLN A 311 12.31 -5.82 -1.94
CA GLN A 311 11.87 -6.31 -0.65
C GLN A 311 10.70 -7.29 -0.76
N SER A 312 10.59 -8.19 0.21
CA SER A 312 9.36 -8.97 0.43
C SER A 312 8.30 -8.10 1.11
N VAL A 313 7.06 -8.15 0.63
CA VAL A 313 5.92 -7.48 1.27
C VAL A 313 5.55 -8.09 2.63
N ALA A 314 6.08 -9.27 2.98
CA ALA A 314 5.85 -9.89 4.28
C ALA A 314 6.26 -8.99 5.46
N GLY A 315 7.39 -8.30 5.37
CA GLY A 315 7.89 -7.43 6.44
C GLY A 315 6.91 -6.33 6.83
N PRO A 316 6.55 -5.43 5.91
CA PRO A 316 5.55 -4.40 6.15
C PRO A 316 4.23 -4.96 6.69
N ASN A 317 3.72 -6.03 6.10
CA ASN A 317 2.44 -6.64 6.51
C ASN A 317 2.48 -7.23 7.92
N ILE A 318 3.61 -7.79 8.36
CA ILE A 318 3.77 -8.26 9.74
C ILE A 318 3.58 -7.09 10.72
N TYR A 319 4.17 -5.94 10.43
CA TYR A 319 4.09 -4.77 11.30
C TYR A 319 2.71 -4.11 11.25
N ILE A 320 2.12 -3.91 10.07
CA ILE A 320 0.77 -3.37 9.91
C ILE A 320 -0.25 -4.25 10.63
N ASN A 321 -0.24 -5.56 10.36
CA ASN A 321 -1.17 -6.51 10.99
C ASN A 321 -1.03 -6.53 12.51
N GLY A 322 0.21 -6.55 13.02
CA GLY A 322 0.49 -6.54 14.46
C GLY A 322 0.03 -5.26 15.14
N ALA A 323 0.33 -4.12 14.54
CA ALA A 323 -0.07 -2.80 15.04
C ALA A 323 -1.58 -2.65 15.09
N VAL A 324 -2.27 -2.99 13.99
CA VAL A 324 -3.74 -2.92 13.92
C VAL A 324 -4.39 -3.93 14.89
N ALA A 325 -3.84 -5.15 15.00
CA ALA A 325 -4.33 -6.14 15.96
C ALA A 325 -4.27 -5.63 17.41
N GLN A 326 -3.18 -4.96 17.78
CA GLN A 326 -3.02 -4.41 19.14
C GLN A 326 -4.05 -3.31 19.44
N VAL A 327 -4.30 -2.42 18.48
CA VAL A 327 -5.30 -1.37 18.65
C VAL A 327 -6.73 -1.92 18.64
N LEU A 328 -7.01 -2.91 17.78
CA LEU A 328 -8.31 -3.59 17.80
C LEU A 328 -8.54 -4.42 19.07
N GLN A 329 -7.47 -4.92 19.72
CA GLN A 329 -7.59 -5.52 21.04
C GLN A 329 -8.10 -4.50 22.06
N GLU A 330 -7.53 -3.31 22.11
CA GLU A 330 -7.99 -2.23 22.99
C GLU A 330 -9.46 -1.86 22.72
N ALA A 331 -9.83 -1.71 21.44
CA ALA A 331 -11.22 -1.45 21.06
C ALA A 331 -12.15 -2.59 21.50
N ALA A 332 -11.76 -3.85 21.29
CA ALA A 332 -12.55 -5.02 21.69
C ALA A 332 -12.75 -5.07 23.22
N ASP A 333 -11.67 -4.85 23.98
CA ASP A 333 -11.72 -4.86 25.45
C ASP A 333 -12.71 -3.80 25.99
N ARG A 334 -12.73 -2.61 25.39
CA ARG A 334 -13.65 -1.51 25.73
C ARG A 334 -15.10 -1.87 25.36
N LEU A 335 -15.33 -2.36 24.13
CA LEU A 335 -16.68 -2.73 23.66
C LEU A 335 -17.28 -3.90 24.46
N GLU A 336 -16.47 -4.89 24.82
CA GLU A 336 -16.91 -6.06 25.60
C GLU A 336 -17.25 -5.70 27.05
N ALA A 337 -16.68 -4.62 27.59
CA ALA A 337 -16.92 -4.12 28.94
C ALA A 337 -18.07 -3.09 29.02
N ALA A 338 -18.58 -2.62 27.87
CA ALA A 338 -19.55 -1.54 27.82
C ALA A 338 -20.98 -2.03 28.07
N ASP A 339 -21.75 -1.26 28.86
CA ASP A 339 -23.21 -1.45 29.01
C ASP A 339 -23.96 -0.98 27.75
N ASP A 340 -23.47 0.08 27.10
CA ASP A 340 -23.96 0.64 25.84
C ASP A 340 -22.86 0.59 24.78
N VAL A 341 -22.89 -0.44 23.95
CA VAL A 341 -21.88 -0.72 22.93
C VAL A 341 -21.86 0.36 21.84
N GLU A 342 -23.02 0.91 21.45
CA GLU A 342 -23.08 1.95 20.42
C GLU A 342 -22.44 3.24 20.90
N LEU A 343 -22.78 3.68 22.11
CA LEU A 343 -22.16 4.86 22.74
C LEU A 343 -20.66 4.68 22.91
N GLU A 344 -20.22 3.51 23.35
CA GLU A 344 -18.79 3.24 23.53
C GLU A 344 -18.05 3.18 22.18
N CYS A 345 -18.68 2.67 21.12
CA CYS A 345 -18.13 2.70 19.77
C CYS A 345 -17.88 4.15 19.32
N HIS A 346 -18.81 5.07 19.54
CA HIS A 346 -18.62 6.49 19.27
C HIS A 346 -17.50 7.10 20.12
N ASN A 347 -17.38 6.75 21.38
CA ASN A 347 -16.31 7.20 22.26
C ASN A 347 -14.94 6.73 21.74
N ILE A 348 -14.82 5.46 21.33
CA ILE A 348 -13.58 4.90 20.77
C ILE A 348 -13.18 5.63 19.48
N ILE A 349 -14.13 5.84 18.56
CA ILE A 349 -13.88 6.57 17.30
C ILE A 349 -13.34 7.97 17.60
N ARG A 350 -14.01 8.69 18.52
CA ARG A 350 -13.58 10.04 18.93
C ARG A 350 -12.17 10.03 19.55
N ASP A 351 -11.94 9.16 20.54
CA ASP A 351 -10.68 9.11 21.27
C ASP A 351 -9.51 8.73 20.35
N PHE A 352 -9.72 7.74 19.47
CA PHE A 352 -8.70 7.30 18.52
C PHE A 352 -8.39 8.40 17.50
N TYR A 353 -9.42 9.04 16.96
CA TYR A 353 -9.22 10.11 15.98
C TYR A 353 -8.54 11.33 16.61
N GLN A 354 -9.08 11.89 17.70
CA GLN A 354 -8.57 13.09 18.34
C GLN A 354 -7.13 12.89 18.84
N GLY A 355 -6.83 11.72 19.41
CA GLY A 355 -5.51 11.42 19.93
C GLY A 355 -4.44 11.24 18.86
N HIS A 356 -4.82 10.90 17.62
CA HIS A 356 -3.89 10.46 16.58
C HIS A 356 -4.04 11.16 15.23
N LYS A 357 -4.92 12.16 15.10
CA LYS A 357 -5.12 12.90 13.85
C LYS A 357 -3.88 13.69 13.37
N ARG A 358 -2.86 13.83 14.20
CA ARG A 358 -1.58 14.49 13.84
C ARG A 358 -0.86 13.88 12.64
N ILE A 359 -1.09 12.58 12.34
CA ILE A 359 -0.47 11.92 11.19
C ILE A 359 -1.30 12.03 9.91
N ILE A 360 -2.50 12.62 9.98
CA ILE A 360 -3.33 12.83 8.79
C ILE A 360 -2.83 14.08 8.07
N PHE A 361 -2.44 13.89 6.82
CA PHE A 361 -1.96 14.98 5.99
C PHE A 361 -2.50 14.86 4.56
N ASN A 362 -3.36 15.80 4.17
CA ASN A 362 -4.02 15.81 2.85
C ASN A 362 -3.31 16.73 1.84
N GLY A 363 -2.13 17.23 2.18
CA GLY A 363 -1.34 18.12 1.35
C GLY A 363 -0.24 17.42 0.55
N ASN A 364 0.68 18.22 0.00
CA ASN A 364 1.83 17.71 -0.74
C ASN A 364 2.93 17.20 0.22
N GLY A 365 3.07 15.87 0.34
CA GLY A 365 4.06 15.22 1.19
C GLY A 365 5.53 15.50 0.82
N TYR A 366 5.81 16.05 -0.35
CA TYR A 366 7.16 16.47 -0.76
C TYR A 366 7.54 17.88 -0.33
N SER A 367 6.58 18.68 0.14
CA SER A 367 6.82 20.07 0.50
C SER A 367 7.83 20.23 1.64
N GLN A 368 8.55 21.34 1.67
CA GLN A 368 9.51 21.62 2.75
C GLN A 368 8.79 22.02 4.04
N GLU A 369 7.63 22.64 3.91
CA GLU A 369 6.75 23.02 5.01
C GLU A 369 6.33 21.78 5.78
N TRP A 370 5.85 20.72 5.08
CA TRP A 370 5.49 19.46 5.69
C TRP A 370 6.68 18.80 6.41
N LYS A 371 7.85 18.80 5.78
CA LYS A 371 9.06 18.23 6.39
C LYS A 371 9.50 18.99 7.65
N ALA A 372 9.23 20.29 7.72
CA ALA A 372 9.52 21.11 8.90
C ALA A 372 8.51 20.88 10.03
N GLU A 373 7.22 20.76 9.68
CA GLU A 373 6.14 20.50 10.65
C GLU A 373 6.25 19.10 11.27
N ALA A 374 6.68 18.12 10.50
CA ALA A 374 6.82 16.73 10.96
C ALA A 374 8.05 16.47 11.86
N LYS A 375 8.95 17.43 12.02
CA LYS A 375 10.12 17.36 12.91
C LYS A 375 9.79 17.77 14.34
#